data_bd63fe4278b03173198bba9c4ce9ae4b
#
_entry.id   bd63fe4278b03173198bba9c4ce9ae4b
#
_cell.length_a   1.000
_cell.length_b   1.000
_cell.length_c   1.000
_cell.angle_alpha   90.00
_cell.angle_beta   90.00
_cell.angle_gamma   90.00
#
_symmetry.space_group_name_H-M   'P 1'
#
loop_
_entity.id
_entity.type
_entity.pdbx_description
1 polymer ?
#
loop_
_entity_poly.entity_id
_entity_poly.type
_entity_poly.pdbx_seq_one_letter_code
_entity_poly.pdbx_strand_id
1 'polypeptide(L)'
;QVRPSKTMENGRDSPGPRAGALSWDDYFMGLAFLTAMRSKDPSTQVGACIVNSRNRIIGVGYNGMPSNCPNEELPWGKKSKEGELATKYPYVVHAELNAVLNKNSESCAGCRIYTTLFPCNECAKVIIQAGIKEVIYASDKHSERLSAKASRRLFNLAGVETRHFAPEKDLLALPMRYTEDHRERSAARSD
;
A
#
# COMPACT_ATOMS: atom_id res chain seq x y z
N GLN A 1 43.11 1.05 51.63
CA GLN A 1 41.73 1.54 51.67
C GLN A 1 41.23 1.68 50.22
N VAL A 2 40.47 0.70 49.78
CA VAL A 2 39.84 0.70 48.43
C VAL A 2 38.52 1.47 48.59
N ARG A 3 38.35 2.57 47.80
CA ARG A 3 37.10 3.30 47.75
C ARG A 3 36.08 2.49 46.94
N PRO A 4 34.81 2.34 47.37
CA PRO A 4 33.79 1.69 46.56
C PRO A 4 33.41 2.57 45.37
N SER A 5 33.35 1.98 44.18
CA SER A 5 32.86 2.62 42.97
C SER A 5 31.38 2.96 43.12
N LYS A 6 31.05 4.24 42.97
CA LYS A 6 29.65 4.70 42.85
C LYS A 6 29.08 4.12 41.54
N THR A 7 28.19 3.16 41.66
CA THR A 7 27.22 2.82 40.58
C THR A 7 26.39 4.06 40.28
N MET A 8 26.56 4.60 39.09
CA MET A 8 25.63 5.63 38.59
C MET A 8 24.27 4.97 38.34
N GLU A 9 23.32 5.20 39.22
CA GLU A 9 21.90 5.01 38.93
C GLU A 9 21.50 6.04 37.85
N ASN A 10 21.41 5.57 36.61
CA ASN A 10 20.79 6.33 35.53
C ASN A 10 19.27 6.37 35.77
N GLY A 11 18.81 7.26 36.62
CA GLY A 11 17.42 7.66 36.74
C GLY A 11 16.99 8.37 35.45
N ARG A 12 16.45 7.62 34.51
CA ARG A 12 15.75 8.20 33.36
C ARG A 12 14.31 8.46 33.76
N ASP A 13 14.05 9.62 34.38
CA ASP A 13 12.71 10.17 34.58
C ASP A 13 12.08 10.74 33.29
N SER A 14 12.64 10.45 32.12
CA SER A 14 12.06 10.88 30.86
C SER A 14 11.16 9.78 30.29
N PRO A 15 9.96 10.12 29.78
CA PRO A 15 9.08 9.16 29.15
C PRO A 15 9.78 8.49 27.99
N GLY A 16 9.66 7.16 27.90
CA GLY A 16 10.18 6.36 26.79
C GLY A 16 9.47 6.65 25.47
N PRO A 17 9.79 5.90 24.39
CA PRO A 17 9.09 6.02 23.12
C PRO A 17 7.57 5.76 23.30
N ARG A 18 6.75 6.50 22.56
CA ARG A 18 5.29 6.34 22.57
C ARG A 18 4.89 4.89 22.24
N ALA A 19 4.11 4.28 23.09
CA ALA A 19 3.51 2.98 22.81
C ALA A 19 2.47 3.09 21.67
N GLY A 20 2.22 1.99 20.95
CA GLY A 20 1.19 1.91 19.92
C GLY A 20 1.50 2.69 18.62
N ALA A 21 2.77 2.95 18.33
CA ALA A 21 3.18 3.35 16.99
C ALA A 21 2.80 2.24 15.99
N LEU A 22 2.43 2.63 14.76
CA LEU A 22 2.08 1.67 13.72
C LEU A 22 3.31 0.82 13.35
N SER A 23 3.08 -0.46 13.07
CA SER A 23 4.05 -1.27 12.35
C SER A 23 4.29 -0.71 10.95
N TRP A 24 5.44 -1.06 10.35
CA TRP A 24 5.70 -0.63 8.97
C TRP A 24 4.70 -1.21 7.98
N ASP A 25 4.25 -2.43 8.20
CA ASP A 25 3.25 -3.09 7.35
C ASP A 25 1.89 -2.38 7.45
N ASP A 26 1.40 -2.09 8.66
CA ASP A 26 0.16 -1.33 8.85
C ASP A 26 0.24 0.07 8.24
N TYR A 27 1.38 0.74 8.42
CA TYR A 27 1.60 2.07 7.87
C TYR A 27 1.54 2.08 6.34
N PHE A 28 2.28 1.19 5.67
CA PHE A 28 2.34 1.18 4.20
C PHE A 28 1.06 0.63 3.58
N MET A 29 0.42 -0.37 4.18
CA MET A 29 -0.89 -0.83 3.72
C MET A 29 -1.96 0.22 3.97
N GLY A 30 -1.91 0.93 5.10
CA GLY A 30 -2.76 2.08 5.38
C GLY A 30 -2.63 3.18 4.32
N LEU A 31 -1.41 3.47 3.86
CA LEU A 31 -1.18 4.39 2.74
C LEU A 31 -1.74 3.87 1.42
N ALA A 32 -1.65 2.57 1.15
CA ALA A 32 -2.28 1.98 -0.03
C ALA A 32 -3.82 2.14 0.03
N PHE A 33 -4.45 1.89 1.18
CA PHE A 33 -5.89 2.13 1.36
C PHE A 33 -6.27 3.60 1.22
N LEU A 34 -5.49 4.52 1.83
CA LEU A 34 -5.71 5.95 1.69
C LEU A 34 -5.59 6.38 0.22
N THR A 35 -4.61 5.85 -0.49
CA THR A 35 -4.40 6.12 -1.92
C THR A 35 -5.58 5.60 -2.76
N ALA A 36 -6.14 4.43 -2.42
CA ALA A 36 -7.33 3.88 -3.07
C ALA A 36 -8.54 4.81 -2.99
N MET A 37 -8.67 5.62 -1.94
CA MET A 37 -9.76 6.61 -1.80
C MET A 37 -9.72 7.71 -2.86
N ARG A 38 -8.62 7.86 -3.59
CA ARG A 38 -8.53 8.77 -4.75
C ARG A 38 -9.15 8.19 -6.02
N SER A 39 -9.38 6.89 -6.08
CA SER A 39 -9.97 6.24 -7.25
C SER A 39 -11.42 6.68 -7.44
N LYS A 40 -11.75 7.07 -8.67
CA LYS A 40 -13.13 7.40 -9.09
C LYS A 40 -13.89 6.16 -9.60
N ASP A 41 -13.29 4.97 -9.60
CA ASP A 41 -13.95 3.74 -10.04
C ASP A 41 -15.12 3.40 -9.11
N PRO A 42 -16.37 3.39 -9.61
CA PRO A 42 -17.54 3.14 -8.75
C PRO A 42 -17.63 1.70 -8.24
N SER A 43 -16.83 0.79 -8.82
CA SER A 43 -16.95 -0.65 -8.54
C SER A 43 -15.85 -1.18 -7.62
N THR A 44 -14.60 -0.74 -7.82
CA THR A 44 -13.46 -1.26 -7.06
C THR A 44 -12.38 -0.20 -7.03
N GLN A 45 -12.11 0.32 -5.86
CA GLN A 45 -11.05 1.27 -5.61
C GLN A 45 -9.82 0.48 -5.12
N VAL A 46 -8.72 0.60 -5.85
CA VAL A 46 -7.45 -0.06 -5.54
C VAL A 46 -6.37 0.99 -5.34
N GLY A 47 -5.51 0.76 -4.38
CA GLY A 47 -4.34 1.57 -4.13
C GLY A 47 -3.10 0.72 -3.96
N ALA A 48 -1.96 1.30 -4.30
CA ALA A 48 -0.66 0.69 -4.15
C ALA A 48 0.38 1.67 -3.59
N CYS A 49 1.33 1.14 -2.81
CA CYS A 49 2.44 1.87 -2.23
C CYS A 49 3.73 1.07 -2.42
N ILE A 50 4.73 1.66 -3.07
CA ILE A 50 6.06 1.06 -3.28
C ILE A 50 7.03 1.65 -2.28
N VAL A 51 7.79 0.77 -1.61
CA VAL A 51 8.78 1.16 -0.60
C VAL A 51 10.11 0.42 -0.81
N ASN A 52 11.21 1.10 -0.54
CA ASN A 52 12.54 0.49 -0.63
C ASN A 52 12.93 -0.25 0.67
N SER A 53 14.11 -0.88 0.67
CA SER A 53 14.65 -1.62 1.83
C SER A 53 14.89 -0.75 3.08
N ARG A 54 14.94 0.58 2.94
CA ARG A 54 15.07 1.53 4.05
C ARG A 54 13.72 2.07 4.53
N ASN A 55 12.60 1.44 4.15
CA ASN A 55 11.23 1.90 4.46
C ASN A 55 10.91 3.32 3.97
N ARG A 56 11.50 3.73 2.84
CA ARG A 56 11.15 5.00 2.18
C ARG A 56 10.15 4.74 1.06
N ILE A 57 9.12 5.54 1.01
CA ILE A 57 8.11 5.49 -0.05
C ILE A 57 8.75 5.94 -1.36
N ILE A 58 8.66 5.10 -2.37
CA ILE A 58 9.18 5.34 -3.72
C ILE A 58 8.07 5.83 -4.66
N GLY A 59 6.87 5.29 -4.52
CA GLY A 59 5.73 5.69 -5.33
C GLY A 59 4.42 5.22 -4.74
N VAL A 60 3.36 5.92 -5.08
CA VAL A 60 1.98 5.54 -4.76
C VAL A 60 1.13 5.64 -6.02
N GLY A 61 0.10 4.80 -6.12
CA GLY A 61 -0.80 4.79 -7.26
C GLY A 61 -2.19 4.29 -6.88
N TYR A 62 -3.20 4.77 -7.59
CA TYR A 62 -4.57 4.29 -7.52
C TYR A 62 -5.09 4.02 -8.92
N ASN A 63 -6.10 3.17 -9.06
CA ASN A 63 -6.67 2.88 -10.36
C ASN A 63 -7.55 4.05 -10.86
N GLY A 64 -7.38 4.38 -12.15
CA GLY A 64 -8.09 5.52 -12.75
C GLY A 64 -7.87 5.61 -14.25
N MET A 65 -8.55 6.55 -14.88
CA MET A 65 -8.35 6.84 -16.30
C MET A 65 -6.96 7.46 -16.52
N PRO A 66 -6.39 7.33 -17.72
CA PRO A 66 -5.10 7.94 -18.05
C PRO A 66 -5.12 9.46 -17.86
N SER A 67 -3.94 10.04 -17.60
CA SER A 67 -3.79 11.48 -17.49
C SER A 67 -4.28 12.17 -18.77
N ASN A 68 -4.96 13.31 -18.61
CA ASN A 68 -5.56 14.10 -19.70
C ASN A 68 -6.73 13.42 -20.45
N CYS A 69 -7.20 12.23 -20.01
CA CYS A 69 -8.45 11.66 -20.47
C CYS A 69 -9.57 12.10 -19.52
N PRO A 70 -10.59 12.85 -19.98
CA PRO A 70 -11.69 13.27 -19.13
C PRO A 70 -12.45 12.06 -18.57
N ASN A 71 -12.67 12.06 -17.25
CA ASN A 71 -13.30 10.94 -16.57
C ASN A 71 -14.78 10.76 -16.98
N GLU A 72 -15.38 11.81 -17.48
CA GLU A 72 -16.78 11.89 -17.87
C GLU A 72 -17.02 11.35 -19.28
N GLU A 73 -15.97 11.28 -20.11
CA GLU A 73 -16.08 10.83 -21.52
C GLU A 73 -15.79 9.31 -21.66
N LEU A 74 -15.19 8.68 -20.66
CA LEU A 74 -14.85 7.27 -20.69
C LEU A 74 -15.81 6.43 -19.84
N PRO A 75 -16.12 5.20 -20.27
CA PRO A 75 -17.06 4.35 -19.56
C PRO A 75 -16.48 3.79 -18.26
N TRP A 76 -17.29 3.79 -17.18
CA TRP A 76 -16.93 3.17 -15.89
C TRP A 76 -17.62 1.82 -15.66
N GLY A 77 -18.49 1.39 -16.57
CA GLY A 77 -19.23 0.14 -16.49
C GLY A 77 -18.34 -1.09 -16.64
N LYS A 78 -18.73 -2.19 -16.01
CA LYS A 78 -18.07 -3.50 -16.16
C LYS A 78 -18.63 -4.31 -17.32
N LYS A 79 -19.85 -3.99 -17.77
CA LYS A 79 -20.56 -4.66 -18.86
C LYS A 79 -21.28 -3.63 -19.70
N SER A 80 -21.35 -3.86 -21.00
CA SER A 80 -22.16 -3.09 -21.92
C SER A 80 -22.71 -4.01 -23.03
N LYS A 81 -23.89 -3.68 -23.54
CA LYS A 81 -24.46 -4.33 -24.73
C LYS A 81 -23.74 -3.90 -26.01
N GLU A 82 -23.04 -2.77 -25.96
CA GLU A 82 -22.30 -2.17 -27.08
C GLU A 82 -20.87 -2.75 -27.24
N GLY A 83 -20.53 -3.76 -26.43
CA GLY A 83 -19.24 -4.44 -26.49
C GLY A 83 -18.21 -3.94 -25.48
N GLU A 84 -17.01 -4.46 -25.60
CA GLU A 84 -15.94 -4.25 -24.63
C GLU A 84 -15.43 -2.80 -24.58
N LEU A 85 -15.42 -2.10 -25.73
CA LEU A 85 -15.02 -0.69 -25.81
C LEU A 85 -15.96 0.26 -25.04
N ALA A 86 -17.19 -0.16 -24.75
CA ALA A 86 -18.12 0.57 -23.88
C ALA A 86 -18.03 0.14 -22.40
N THR A 87 -16.90 -0.44 -22.02
CA THR A 87 -16.57 -0.80 -20.63
C THR A 87 -15.26 -0.13 -20.19
N LYS A 88 -15.02 -0.08 -18.88
CA LYS A 88 -13.79 0.53 -18.33
C LYS A 88 -12.51 -0.25 -18.61
N TYR A 89 -12.59 -1.54 -18.94
CA TYR A 89 -11.43 -2.43 -18.95
C TYR A 89 -10.33 -2.04 -19.96
N PRO A 90 -10.64 -1.54 -21.16
CA PRO A 90 -9.62 -1.10 -22.11
C PRO A 90 -8.89 0.21 -21.67
N TYR A 91 -9.45 0.97 -20.73
CA TYR A 91 -9.02 2.35 -20.45
C TYR A 91 -8.41 2.53 -19.06
N VAL A 92 -8.89 1.79 -18.05
CA VAL A 92 -8.45 1.99 -16.67
C VAL A 92 -7.01 1.54 -16.46
N VAL A 93 -6.17 2.45 -16.03
CA VAL A 93 -4.81 2.16 -15.55
C VAL A 93 -4.89 1.63 -14.13
N HIS A 94 -4.26 0.51 -13.85
CA HIS A 94 -4.28 -0.12 -12.53
C HIS A 94 -3.38 0.61 -11.53
N ALA A 95 -3.67 0.45 -10.25
CA ALA A 95 -2.97 1.11 -9.15
C ALA A 95 -1.47 0.80 -9.12
N GLU A 96 -1.09 -0.45 -9.35
CA GLU A 96 0.29 -0.90 -9.32
C GLU A 96 1.11 -0.27 -10.46
N LEU A 97 0.52 -0.20 -11.67
CA LEU A 97 1.15 0.47 -12.80
C LEU A 97 1.35 1.96 -12.51
N ASN A 98 0.31 2.62 -11.99
CA ASN A 98 0.41 4.03 -11.59
C ASN A 98 1.47 4.24 -10.50
N ALA A 99 1.59 3.35 -9.52
CA ALA A 99 2.62 3.44 -8.49
C ALA A 99 4.05 3.36 -9.08
N VAL A 100 4.26 2.47 -10.06
CA VAL A 100 5.55 2.35 -10.78
C VAL A 100 5.84 3.60 -11.62
N LEU A 101 4.84 4.14 -12.32
CA LEU A 101 5.01 5.34 -13.14
C LEU A 101 5.21 6.62 -12.33
N ASN A 102 4.57 6.71 -11.14
CA ASN A 102 4.68 7.85 -10.24
C ASN A 102 5.90 7.80 -9.30
N LYS A 103 6.83 6.88 -9.53
CA LYS A 103 8.00 6.76 -8.67
C LYS A 103 8.86 8.02 -8.69
N ASN A 104 9.39 8.37 -7.52
CA ASN A 104 10.34 9.46 -7.29
C ASN A 104 11.81 9.00 -7.24
N SER A 105 12.10 7.84 -7.76
CA SER A 105 13.41 7.18 -7.78
C SER A 105 13.70 6.63 -9.17
N GLU A 106 14.97 6.49 -9.51
CA GLU A 106 15.38 5.92 -10.79
C GLU A 106 14.94 4.46 -10.96
N SER A 107 14.89 3.69 -9.86
CA SER A 107 14.61 2.26 -9.89
C SER A 107 13.68 1.82 -8.75
N CYS A 108 12.86 0.79 -9.04
CA CYS A 108 12.13 0.01 -8.05
C CYS A 108 12.82 -1.33 -7.72
N ALA A 109 14.03 -1.55 -8.19
CA ALA A 109 14.75 -2.81 -7.96
C ALA A 109 14.94 -3.08 -6.46
N GLY A 110 14.60 -4.29 -6.02
CA GLY A 110 14.67 -4.70 -4.61
C GLY A 110 13.61 -4.08 -3.70
N CYS A 111 12.68 -3.29 -4.24
CA CYS A 111 11.56 -2.71 -3.48
C CYS A 111 10.48 -3.76 -3.15
N ARG A 112 9.60 -3.37 -2.22
CA ARG A 112 8.34 -4.05 -1.91
C ARG A 112 7.18 -3.19 -2.38
N ILE A 113 6.08 -3.84 -2.80
CA ILE A 113 4.82 -3.16 -3.13
C ILE A 113 3.70 -3.66 -2.22
N TYR A 114 3.02 -2.73 -1.58
CA TYR A 114 1.78 -2.96 -0.85
C TYR A 114 0.62 -2.61 -1.76
N THR A 115 -0.35 -3.50 -1.89
CA THR A 115 -1.54 -3.28 -2.72
C THR A 115 -2.79 -3.77 -2.02
N THR A 116 -3.89 -3.03 -2.15
CA THR A 116 -5.15 -3.40 -1.51
C THR A 116 -5.82 -4.61 -2.15
N LEU A 117 -5.46 -4.95 -3.40
CA LEU A 117 -5.95 -6.12 -4.14
C LEU A 117 -4.80 -6.86 -4.80
N PHE A 118 -4.81 -8.19 -4.77
CA PHE A 118 -3.81 -9.01 -5.43
C PHE A 118 -3.66 -8.65 -6.92
N PRO A 119 -2.43 -8.41 -7.42
CA PRO A 119 -2.19 -7.94 -8.78
C PRO A 119 -2.67 -8.92 -9.86
N CYS A 120 -3.24 -8.39 -10.94
CA CYS A 120 -3.53 -9.19 -12.13
C CYS A 120 -2.23 -9.51 -12.91
N ASN A 121 -2.34 -10.36 -13.94
CA ASN A 121 -1.19 -10.76 -14.77
C ASN A 121 -0.51 -9.58 -15.47
N GLU A 122 -1.24 -8.55 -15.87
CA GLU A 122 -0.64 -7.36 -16.49
C GLU A 122 0.21 -6.58 -15.49
N CYS A 123 -0.32 -6.34 -14.27
CA CYS A 123 0.44 -5.71 -13.19
C CYS A 123 1.63 -6.58 -12.74
N ALA A 124 1.47 -7.90 -12.69
CA ALA A 124 2.57 -8.80 -12.34
C ALA A 124 3.76 -8.66 -13.30
N LYS A 125 3.52 -8.54 -14.60
CA LYS A 125 4.57 -8.29 -15.59
C LYS A 125 5.31 -6.97 -15.30
N VAL A 126 4.59 -5.89 -15.00
CA VAL A 126 5.18 -4.60 -14.67
C VAL A 126 5.99 -4.67 -13.37
N ILE A 127 5.46 -5.29 -12.33
CA ILE A 127 6.12 -5.48 -11.03
C ILE A 127 7.44 -6.22 -11.19
N ILE A 128 7.45 -7.32 -11.96
CA ILE A 128 8.64 -8.12 -12.24
C ILE A 128 9.68 -7.31 -13.03
N GLN A 129 9.26 -6.64 -14.11
CA GLN A 129 10.15 -5.84 -14.94
C GLN A 129 10.72 -4.61 -14.22
N ALA A 130 9.98 -4.05 -13.26
CA ALA A 130 10.46 -2.99 -12.37
C ALA A 130 11.48 -3.49 -11.32
N GLY A 131 11.69 -4.81 -11.21
CA GLY A 131 12.63 -5.42 -10.27
C GLY A 131 12.14 -5.47 -8.82
N ILE A 132 10.85 -5.29 -8.59
CA ILE A 132 10.23 -5.41 -7.26
C ILE A 132 10.33 -6.87 -6.80
N LYS A 133 10.67 -7.09 -5.53
CA LYS A 133 10.97 -8.42 -4.98
C LYS A 133 9.88 -8.99 -4.09
N GLU A 134 9.01 -8.17 -3.55
CA GLU A 134 7.94 -8.62 -2.66
C GLU A 134 6.63 -7.89 -2.97
N VAL A 135 5.52 -8.64 -2.99
CA VAL A 135 4.15 -8.13 -3.12
C VAL A 135 3.38 -8.47 -1.86
N ILE A 136 2.97 -7.45 -1.12
CA ILE A 136 2.10 -7.57 0.07
C ILE A 136 0.70 -7.12 -0.34
N TYR A 137 -0.29 -7.98 -0.18
CA TYR A 137 -1.66 -7.69 -0.62
C TYR A 137 -2.69 -7.89 0.49
N ALA A 138 -3.70 -7.01 0.54
CA ALA A 138 -4.73 -7.07 1.57
C ALA A 138 -5.91 -8.00 1.19
N SER A 139 -6.21 -8.15 -0.10
CA SER A 139 -7.34 -8.97 -0.56
C SER A 139 -6.98 -9.78 -1.79
N ASP A 140 -7.44 -11.01 -1.84
CA ASP A 140 -7.34 -11.92 -3.00
C ASP A 140 -8.72 -12.42 -3.44
N LYS A 141 -9.72 -11.54 -3.39
CA LYS A 141 -11.12 -11.90 -3.72
C LYS A 141 -11.33 -12.39 -5.15
N HIS A 142 -10.30 -12.35 -5.98
CA HIS A 142 -10.33 -12.79 -7.37
C HIS A 142 -9.36 -13.96 -7.65
N SER A 143 -8.95 -14.71 -6.62
CA SER A 143 -7.99 -15.83 -6.70
C SER A 143 -8.27 -16.82 -7.82
N GLU A 144 -9.56 -17.11 -8.08
CA GLU A 144 -9.98 -18.11 -9.07
C GLU A 144 -9.93 -17.61 -10.53
N ARG A 145 -9.77 -16.31 -10.75
CA ARG A 145 -9.66 -15.78 -12.10
C ARG A 145 -8.37 -16.22 -12.78
N LEU A 146 -8.45 -16.45 -14.10
CA LEU A 146 -7.29 -16.83 -14.91
C LEU A 146 -6.14 -15.81 -14.76
N SER A 147 -6.45 -14.52 -14.70
CA SER A 147 -5.47 -13.44 -14.51
C SER A 147 -4.73 -13.55 -13.17
N ALA A 148 -5.40 -13.90 -12.07
CA ALA A 148 -4.75 -14.10 -10.78
C ALA A 148 -3.89 -15.37 -10.76
N LYS A 149 -4.37 -16.47 -11.35
CA LYS A 149 -3.61 -17.72 -11.50
C LYS A 149 -2.34 -17.51 -12.33
N ALA A 150 -2.44 -16.77 -13.44
CA ALA A 150 -1.29 -16.40 -14.28
C ALA A 150 -0.31 -15.50 -13.52
N SER A 151 -0.81 -14.53 -12.75
CA SER A 151 0.01 -13.66 -11.91
C SER A 151 0.83 -14.45 -10.89
N ARG A 152 0.21 -15.39 -10.14
CA ARG A 152 0.92 -16.26 -9.20
C ARG A 152 2.02 -17.07 -9.85
N ARG A 153 1.73 -17.62 -11.04
CA ARG A 153 2.73 -18.37 -11.81
C ARG A 153 3.90 -17.49 -12.21
N LEU A 154 3.64 -16.26 -12.68
CA LEU A 154 4.68 -15.30 -13.05
C LEU A 154 5.55 -14.93 -11.86
N PHE A 155 4.95 -14.58 -10.72
CA PHE A 155 5.70 -14.24 -9.51
C PHE A 155 6.56 -15.40 -9.02
N ASN A 156 6.02 -16.61 -8.99
CA ASN A 156 6.78 -17.80 -8.60
C ASN A 156 7.99 -18.05 -9.52
N LEU A 157 7.81 -17.98 -10.84
CA LEU A 157 8.89 -18.17 -11.81
C LEU A 157 9.96 -17.08 -11.74
N ALA A 158 9.57 -15.84 -11.42
CA ALA A 158 10.47 -14.71 -11.30
C ALA A 158 11.13 -14.57 -9.91
N GLY A 159 10.78 -15.43 -8.96
CA GLY A 159 11.27 -15.34 -7.59
C GLY A 159 10.78 -14.09 -6.85
N VAL A 160 9.58 -13.60 -7.18
CA VAL A 160 8.94 -12.49 -6.45
C VAL A 160 8.10 -13.09 -5.32
N GLU A 161 8.42 -12.72 -4.09
CA GLU A 161 7.68 -13.17 -2.91
C GLU A 161 6.28 -12.54 -2.88
N THR A 162 5.29 -13.34 -2.48
CA THR A 162 3.91 -12.83 -2.31
C THR A 162 3.43 -13.17 -0.91
N ARG A 163 2.91 -12.16 -0.19
CA ARG A 163 2.45 -12.32 1.18
C ARG A 163 1.09 -11.65 1.38
N HIS A 164 0.17 -12.38 2.01
CA HIS A 164 -1.08 -11.79 2.46
C HIS A 164 -0.80 -10.88 3.67
N PHE A 165 -1.35 -9.68 3.64
CA PHE A 165 -1.25 -8.73 4.73
C PHE A 165 -2.06 -9.22 5.94
N ALA A 166 -1.41 -9.25 7.10
CA ALA A 166 -2.06 -9.52 8.39
C ALA A 166 -1.98 -8.24 9.25
N PRO A 167 -3.08 -7.50 9.40
CA PRO A 167 -3.08 -6.25 10.15
C PRO A 167 -2.89 -6.48 11.65
N GLU A 168 -2.13 -5.61 12.30
CA GLU A 168 -2.10 -5.53 13.77
C GLU A 168 -3.29 -4.70 14.30
N LYS A 169 -3.90 -3.88 13.44
CA LYS A 169 -5.04 -3.02 13.76
C LYS A 169 -6.12 -3.12 12.69
N ASP A 170 -7.32 -3.47 13.07
CA ASP A 170 -8.46 -3.58 12.14
C ASP A 170 -8.90 -2.23 11.56
N LEU A 171 -8.60 -1.13 12.24
CA LEU A 171 -8.99 0.21 11.83
C LEU A 171 -7.91 1.24 12.11
N LEU A 172 -7.60 2.06 11.09
CA LEU A 172 -6.81 3.26 11.22
C LEU A 172 -7.71 4.49 11.05
N ALA A 173 -7.91 5.24 12.12
CA ALA A 173 -8.62 6.52 12.07
C ALA A 173 -7.61 7.66 11.85
N LEU A 174 -7.83 8.45 10.79
CA LEU A 174 -7.01 9.61 10.47
C LEU A 174 -7.74 10.89 10.87
N PRO A 175 -7.26 11.64 11.88
CA PRO A 175 -7.81 12.95 12.18
C PRO A 175 -7.40 13.93 11.07
N MET A 176 -8.38 14.59 10.44
CA MET A 176 -8.16 15.58 9.38
C MET A 176 -7.98 17.00 9.91
N ARG A 177 -8.07 17.18 11.22
CA ARG A 177 -7.83 18.46 11.91
C ARG A 177 -6.90 18.21 13.09
N TYR A 178 -5.94 19.10 13.29
CA TYR A 178 -5.16 19.12 14.51
C TYR A 178 -6.04 19.74 15.61
N THR A 179 -6.38 18.95 16.64
CA THR A 179 -7.05 19.44 17.84
C THR A 179 -6.10 19.27 19.01
N GLU A 180 -6.09 20.23 19.94
CA GLU A 180 -5.25 20.17 21.16
C GLU A 180 -5.56 18.93 22.01
N ASP A 181 -6.79 18.39 21.91
CA ASP A 181 -7.25 17.14 22.53
C ASP A 181 -6.43 15.88 22.16
N HIS A 182 -5.57 15.95 21.14
CA HIS A 182 -4.70 14.81 20.82
C HIS A 182 -3.69 14.49 21.93
N ARG A 183 -3.38 15.42 22.80
CA ARG A 183 -2.54 15.17 23.99
C ARG A 183 -3.30 14.39 25.07
N GLU A 184 -4.57 14.65 25.28
CA GLU A 184 -5.39 14.03 26.32
C GLU A 184 -5.84 12.61 25.96
N ARG A 185 -6.14 12.32 24.69
CA ARG A 185 -6.54 10.98 24.23
C ARG A 185 -5.41 9.96 24.24
N SER A 186 -4.16 10.37 24.19
CA SER A 186 -3.03 9.46 24.34
C SER A 186 -2.76 9.12 25.81
N ALA A 187 -3.10 10.01 26.75
CA ALA A 187 -2.97 9.79 28.19
C ALA A 187 -4.10 8.91 28.76
N ALA A 188 -5.34 9.06 28.28
CA ALA A 188 -6.52 8.33 28.77
C ALA A 188 -6.63 6.84 28.31
N ARG A 189 -5.67 6.32 27.55
CA ARG A 189 -5.60 4.90 27.13
C ARG A 189 -4.47 4.14 27.82
N SER A 190 -3.89 4.73 28.85
CA SER A 190 -2.79 4.15 29.64
C SER A 190 -3.24 3.70 31.04
N ASP A 191 -4.56 3.73 31.33
CA ASP A 191 -5.17 3.21 32.56
C ASP A 191 -5.96 1.92 32.31
#